data_e46e27994fa59ac5a7b266061d2274cb
#
_entry.id   e46e27994fa59ac5a7b266061d2274cb
#
_cell.length_a   1.000
_cell.length_b   1.000
_cell.length_c   1.000
_cell.angle_alpha   90.00
_cell.angle_beta   90.00
_cell.angle_gamma   90.00
#
_symmetry.space_group_name_H-M   'P 1'
#
loop_
_entity.id
_entity.type
_entity.pdbx_description
1 polymer ?
#
loop_
_entity_poly.entity_id
_entity_poly.type
_entity_poly.pdbx_seq_one_letter_code
_entity_poly.pdbx_strand_id
1 'polypeptide(L)'
;MLRIAVLGAGRIAKIHAANVAAHPNATLVLVADPWRAGVDALSTQLGCEAAYDCATVLSREDIDAVVIGTPTDTHIDLLLAAVAQGKAVLCEKPIDLDIAKARSAAQTVERQGGKVMLGFNRRFDPDMLRLRQALDAGQIGAVR
;
A
#
# COMPACT_ATOMS: atom_id res chain seq x y z
N MET A 1 1.71 -15.51 -10.26
CA MET A 1 1.64 -15.15 -8.84
C MET A 1 2.24 -13.77 -8.72
N LEU A 2 1.54 -12.81 -8.08
CA LEU A 2 1.99 -11.41 -7.98
C LEU A 2 3.10 -11.30 -6.93
N ARG A 3 4.25 -10.75 -7.30
CA ARG A 3 5.43 -10.59 -6.43
C ARG A 3 5.36 -9.22 -5.76
N ILE A 4 5.21 -9.21 -4.43
CA ILE A 4 4.92 -7.99 -3.68
C ILE A 4 6.02 -7.72 -2.65
N ALA A 5 6.46 -6.47 -2.57
CA ALA A 5 7.25 -5.96 -1.46
C ALA A 5 6.39 -5.09 -0.53
N VAL A 6 6.66 -5.15 0.77
CA VAL A 6 6.03 -4.28 1.76
C VAL A 6 7.06 -3.28 2.27
N LEU A 7 6.79 -2.00 2.06
CA LEU A 7 7.61 -0.90 2.54
C LEU A 7 7.06 -0.42 3.89
N GLY A 8 7.88 -0.53 4.92
CA GLY A 8 7.53 -0.32 6.32
C GLY A 8 7.61 -1.61 7.14
N ALA A 9 7.96 -1.48 8.42
CA ALA A 9 7.95 -2.56 9.41
C ALA A 9 7.13 -2.20 10.67
N GLY A 10 6.38 -1.10 10.60
CA GLY A 10 5.47 -0.64 11.65
C GLY A 10 4.18 -1.47 11.74
N ARG A 11 3.27 -1.05 12.61
CA ARG A 11 2.02 -1.77 12.91
C ARG A 11 1.20 -2.12 11.68
N ILE A 12 0.97 -1.17 10.78
CA ILE A 12 0.12 -1.41 9.59
C ILE A 12 0.83 -2.26 8.54
N ALA A 13 2.14 -2.05 8.37
CA ALA A 13 2.94 -2.85 7.45
C ALA A 13 2.99 -4.33 7.85
N LYS A 14 3.03 -4.65 9.15
CA LYS A 14 2.94 -6.03 9.65
C LYS A 14 1.63 -6.71 9.24
N ILE A 15 0.51 -5.99 9.32
CA ILE A 15 -0.80 -6.50 8.91
C ILE A 15 -0.81 -6.79 7.41
N HIS A 16 -0.32 -5.84 6.60
CA HIS A 16 -0.26 -6.02 5.15
C HIS A 16 0.68 -7.16 4.75
N ALA A 17 1.87 -7.23 5.36
CA ALA A 17 2.84 -8.29 5.07
C ALA A 17 2.26 -9.69 5.38
N ALA A 18 1.59 -9.84 6.53
CA ALA A 18 0.91 -11.09 6.88
C ALA A 18 -0.21 -11.44 5.89
N ASN A 19 -1.01 -10.46 5.48
CA ASN A 19 -2.08 -10.66 4.49
C ASN A 19 -1.53 -11.07 3.11
N VAL A 20 -0.44 -10.42 2.66
CA VAL A 20 0.23 -10.77 1.40
C VAL A 20 0.80 -12.18 1.47
N ALA A 21 1.49 -12.53 2.56
CA ALA A 21 2.08 -13.85 2.74
C ALA A 21 1.03 -14.97 2.77
N ALA A 22 -0.18 -14.69 3.28
CA ALA A 22 -1.28 -15.65 3.34
C ALA A 22 -2.11 -15.72 2.04
N HIS A 23 -1.90 -14.81 1.08
CA HIS A 23 -2.75 -14.72 -0.10
C HIS A 23 -2.34 -15.73 -1.18
N PRO A 24 -3.26 -16.57 -1.70
CA PRO A 24 -2.92 -17.67 -2.62
C PRO A 24 -2.35 -17.23 -3.97
N ASN A 25 -2.62 -15.99 -4.41
CA ASN A 25 -2.16 -15.46 -5.70
C ASN A 25 -1.03 -14.44 -5.56
N ALA A 26 -0.43 -14.31 -4.37
CA ALA A 26 0.66 -13.38 -4.11
C ALA A 26 1.86 -14.08 -3.46
N THR A 27 3.03 -13.51 -3.65
CA THR A 27 4.26 -13.87 -2.95
C THR A 27 4.79 -12.63 -2.25
N LEU A 28 4.98 -12.69 -0.94
CA LEU A 28 5.73 -11.68 -0.21
C LEU A 28 7.22 -11.90 -0.49
N VAL A 29 7.81 -11.04 -1.32
CA VAL A 29 9.23 -11.13 -1.68
C VAL A 29 10.09 -10.62 -0.54
N LEU A 30 9.78 -9.41 -0.04
CA LEU A 30 10.55 -8.77 1.02
C LEU A 30 9.73 -7.77 1.84
N VAL A 31 10.30 -7.42 2.99
CA VAL A 31 9.91 -6.26 3.79
C VAL A 31 11.08 -5.28 3.86
N ALA A 32 10.82 -3.97 3.71
CA ALA A 32 11.85 -2.94 3.73
C ALA A 32 11.50 -1.80 4.70
N ASP A 33 12.44 -1.42 5.56
CA ASP A 33 12.33 -0.27 6.48
C ASP A 33 13.72 0.10 7.00
N PRO A 34 14.07 1.37 7.21
CA PRO A 34 15.29 1.75 7.92
C PRO A 34 15.41 1.20 9.34
N TRP A 35 14.29 0.86 9.98
CA TRP A 35 14.26 0.22 11.30
C TRP A 35 14.60 -1.27 11.22
N ARG A 36 15.91 -1.56 11.23
CA ARG A 36 16.46 -2.92 11.06
C ARG A 36 15.80 -3.97 11.94
N ALA A 37 15.71 -3.71 13.25
CA ALA A 37 15.13 -4.69 14.18
C ALA A 37 13.68 -5.06 13.85
N GLY A 38 12.89 -4.12 13.35
CA GLY A 38 11.52 -4.38 12.89
C GLY A 38 11.47 -5.22 11.63
N VAL A 39 12.35 -4.92 10.66
CA VAL A 39 12.49 -5.68 9.41
C VAL A 39 12.95 -7.11 9.69
N ASP A 40 14.02 -7.30 10.47
CA ASP A 40 14.58 -8.62 10.76
C ASP A 40 13.55 -9.53 11.46
N ALA A 41 12.82 -8.97 12.43
CA ALA A 41 11.77 -9.72 13.13
C ALA A 41 10.65 -10.14 12.17
N LEU A 42 10.18 -9.23 11.33
CA LEU A 42 9.06 -9.46 10.42
C LEU A 42 9.43 -10.40 9.26
N SER A 43 10.61 -10.20 8.66
CA SER A 43 11.10 -11.06 7.58
C SER A 43 11.37 -12.49 8.05
N THR A 44 11.94 -12.66 9.24
CA THR A 44 12.12 -13.98 9.86
C THR A 44 10.78 -14.66 10.13
N GLN A 45 9.81 -13.92 10.69
CA GLN A 45 8.47 -14.44 10.98
C GLN A 45 7.72 -14.91 9.73
N LEU A 46 7.87 -14.20 8.61
CA LEU A 46 7.10 -14.44 7.38
C LEU A 46 7.89 -15.21 6.31
N GLY A 47 9.17 -15.50 6.55
CA GLY A 47 10.02 -16.25 5.62
C GLY A 47 10.32 -15.51 4.32
N CYS A 48 10.50 -14.18 4.38
CA CYS A 48 10.80 -13.34 3.23
C CYS A 48 12.15 -12.61 3.38
N GLU A 49 12.61 -11.93 2.34
CA GLU A 49 13.83 -11.14 2.38
C GLU A 49 13.70 -9.90 3.27
N ALA A 50 14.80 -9.46 3.84
CA ALA A 50 14.94 -8.21 4.59
C ALA A 50 15.68 -7.16 3.75
N ALA A 51 15.16 -5.94 3.67
CA ALA A 51 15.83 -4.79 3.09
C ALA A 51 15.77 -3.59 4.04
N TYR A 52 16.80 -2.72 4.02
CA TYR A 52 16.89 -1.61 4.97
C TYR A 52 16.83 -0.24 4.30
N ASP A 53 16.56 -0.24 3.00
CA ASP A 53 16.34 0.95 2.20
C ASP A 53 15.17 0.71 1.24
N CYS A 54 14.08 1.46 1.42
CA CYS A 54 12.90 1.35 0.58
C CYS A 54 13.15 1.78 -0.87
N ALA A 55 14.08 2.72 -1.11
CA ALA A 55 14.34 3.23 -2.46
C ALA A 55 15.02 2.17 -3.34
N THR A 56 15.96 1.41 -2.80
CA THR A 56 16.66 0.35 -3.55
C THR A 56 15.72 -0.79 -3.96
N VAL A 57 14.65 -1.02 -3.19
CA VAL A 57 13.63 -2.04 -3.50
C VAL A 57 12.87 -1.70 -4.77
N LEU A 58 12.65 -0.42 -5.04
CA LEU A 58 11.83 0.04 -6.16
C LEU A 58 12.47 -0.24 -7.53
N SER A 59 13.78 -0.38 -7.61
CA SER A 59 14.50 -0.72 -8.84
C SER A 59 14.54 -2.23 -9.15
N ARG A 60 14.08 -3.10 -8.25
CA ARG A 60 14.12 -4.55 -8.45
C ARG A 60 13.12 -5.01 -9.51
N GLU A 61 13.55 -5.78 -10.48
CA GLU A 61 12.72 -6.31 -11.57
C GLU A 61 11.85 -7.51 -11.13
N ASP A 62 12.22 -8.15 -10.03
CA ASP A 62 11.47 -9.27 -9.46
C ASP A 62 10.32 -8.85 -8.53
N ILE A 63 9.95 -7.56 -8.51
CA ILE A 63 8.82 -7.00 -7.76
C ILE A 63 7.83 -6.38 -8.73
N ASP A 64 6.59 -6.87 -8.70
CA ASP A 64 5.49 -6.40 -9.54
C ASP A 64 4.69 -5.26 -8.88
N ALA A 65 4.59 -5.30 -7.55
CA ALA A 65 3.80 -4.35 -6.79
C ALA A 65 4.43 -4.04 -5.43
N VAL A 66 4.10 -2.87 -4.88
CA VAL A 66 4.51 -2.47 -3.53
C VAL A 66 3.31 -2.08 -2.67
N VAL A 67 3.40 -2.42 -1.39
CA VAL A 67 2.49 -1.91 -0.35
C VAL A 67 3.28 -0.91 0.48
N ILE A 68 2.84 0.34 0.53
CA ILE A 68 3.48 1.42 1.28
C ILE A 68 2.75 1.62 2.61
N GLY A 69 3.40 1.23 3.69
CA GLY A 69 2.94 1.36 5.09
C GLY A 69 3.96 2.07 5.98
N THR A 70 4.78 2.93 5.39
CA THR A 70 5.77 3.80 6.03
C THR A 70 5.10 5.02 6.69
N PRO A 71 5.83 5.94 7.34
CA PRO A 71 5.27 7.22 7.80
C PRO A 71 4.70 8.07 6.65
N THR A 72 3.66 8.85 6.93
CA THR A 72 2.88 9.61 5.93
C THR A 72 3.71 10.55 5.07
N ASP A 73 4.72 11.17 5.65
CA ASP A 73 5.62 12.10 4.96
C ASP A 73 6.51 11.47 3.88
N THR A 74 6.56 10.14 3.84
CA THR A 74 7.31 9.38 2.81
C THR A 74 6.41 8.80 1.71
N HIS A 75 5.09 8.85 1.88
CA HIS A 75 4.14 8.15 1.00
C HIS A 75 4.26 8.61 -0.46
N ILE A 76 4.21 9.92 -0.72
CA ILE A 76 4.19 10.46 -2.08
C ILE A 76 5.50 10.13 -2.81
N ASP A 77 6.65 10.29 -2.16
CA ASP A 77 7.94 10.06 -2.78
C ASP A 77 8.11 8.58 -3.18
N LEU A 78 7.78 7.67 -2.27
CA LEU A 78 7.85 6.23 -2.55
C LEU A 78 6.82 5.79 -3.60
N LEU A 79 5.61 6.35 -3.55
CA LEU A 79 4.55 6.07 -4.51
C LEU A 79 4.95 6.50 -5.92
N LEU A 80 5.41 7.74 -6.09
CA LEU A 80 5.82 8.26 -7.40
C LEU A 80 7.04 7.51 -7.94
N ALA A 81 8.01 7.17 -7.09
CA ALA A 81 9.15 6.37 -7.48
C ALA A 81 8.75 4.96 -7.91
N ALA A 82 7.80 4.32 -7.22
CA ALA A 82 7.28 3.01 -7.62
C ALA A 82 6.54 3.06 -8.97
N VAL A 83 5.67 4.06 -9.16
CA VAL A 83 4.95 4.27 -10.42
C VAL A 83 5.91 4.52 -11.58
N ALA A 84 6.96 5.31 -11.39
CA ALA A 84 7.99 5.56 -12.40
C ALA A 84 8.73 4.27 -12.82
N GLN A 85 8.80 3.26 -11.96
CA GLN A 85 9.34 1.93 -12.24
C GLN A 85 8.27 0.93 -12.73
N GLY A 86 7.07 1.42 -13.08
CA GLY A 86 5.97 0.59 -13.61
C GLY A 86 5.31 -0.34 -12.59
N LYS A 87 5.59 -0.19 -11.28
CA LYS A 87 5.01 -1.04 -10.25
C LYS A 87 3.60 -0.60 -9.87
N ALA A 88 2.73 -1.58 -9.58
CA ALA A 88 1.46 -1.29 -8.94
C ALA A 88 1.66 -0.92 -7.46
N VAL A 89 0.84 -0.01 -6.94
CA VAL A 89 1.00 0.53 -5.59
C VAL A 89 -0.30 0.44 -4.79
N LEU A 90 -0.23 -0.14 -3.60
CA LEU A 90 -1.19 0.09 -2.52
C LEU A 90 -0.52 1.00 -1.50
N CYS A 91 -1.00 2.23 -1.34
CA CYS A 91 -0.45 3.18 -0.37
C CYS A 91 -1.43 3.39 0.78
N GLU A 92 -0.93 3.35 2.01
CA GLU A 92 -1.74 3.66 3.19
C GLU A 92 -2.20 5.13 3.21
N LYS A 93 -3.30 5.33 3.90
CA LYS A 93 -3.89 6.65 4.12
C LYS A 93 -3.28 7.32 5.38
N PRO A 94 -3.26 8.65 5.43
CA PRO A 94 -3.50 9.58 4.33
C PRO A 94 -2.32 9.56 3.35
N ILE A 95 -2.56 9.94 2.10
CA ILE A 95 -1.49 10.01 1.10
C ILE A 95 -0.48 11.11 1.44
N ASP A 96 -0.96 12.25 1.94
CA ASP A 96 -0.19 13.36 2.49
C ASP A 96 -1.10 14.22 3.37
N LEU A 97 -0.52 15.08 4.19
CA LEU A 97 -1.24 16.09 4.99
C LEU A 97 -1.46 17.39 4.20
N ASP A 98 -0.73 17.60 3.10
CA ASP A 98 -0.87 18.73 2.19
C ASP A 98 -1.70 18.33 0.96
N ILE A 99 -2.87 18.94 0.82
CA ILE A 99 -3.79 18.67 -0.29
C ILE A 99 -3.20 19.07 -1.66
N ALA A 100 -2.33 20.09 -1.72
CA ALA A 100 -1.71 20.50 -2.97
C ALA A 100 -0.70 19.46 -3.44
N LYS A 101 0.12 18.90 -2.54
CA LYS A 101 1.01 17.79 -2.82
C LYS A 101 0.24 16.55 -3.25
N ALA A 102 -0.84 16.20 -2.54
CA ALA A 102 -1.67 15.05 -2.87
C ALA A 102 -2.28 15.17 -4.28
N ARG A 103 -2.78 16.36 -4.67
CA ARG A 103 -3.31 16.62 -6.01
C ARG A 103 -2.23 16.52 -7.08
N SER A 104 -1.07 17.09 -6.85
CA SER A 104 0.07 17.02 -7.79
C SER A 104 0.52 15.57 -8.02
N ALA A 105 0.59 14.78 -6.95
CA ALA A 105 0.90 13.36 -7.04
C ALA A 105 -0.14 12.59 -7.85
N ALA A 106 -1.44 12.81 -7.61
CA ALA A 106 -2.53 12.18 -8.37
C ALA A 106 -2.43 12.49 -9.87
N GLN A 107 -2.21 13.76 -10.25
CA GLN A 107 -2.00 14.15 -11.65
C GLN A 107 -0.79 13.49 -12.29
N THR A 108 0.28 13.29 -11.51
CA THR A 108 1.48 12.60 -12.00
C THR A 108 1.21 11.12 -12.23
N VAL A 109 0.51 10.46 -11.31
CA VAL A 109 0.06 9.07 -11.46
C VAL A 109 -0.80 8.88 -12.71
N GLU A 110 -1.77 9.78 -12.92
CA GLU A 110 -2.63 9.74 -14.12
C GLU A 110 -1.81 9.88 -15.41
N ARG A 111 -0.92 10.88 -15.50
CA ARG A 111 -0.06 11.08 -16.69
C ARG A 111 0.82 9.87 -17.00
N GLN A 112 1.26 9.14 -15.99
CA GLN A 112 2.10 7.95 -16.15
C GLN A 112 1.31 6.65 -16.32
N GLY A 113 -0.02 6.70 -16.27
CA GLY A 113 -0.86 5.50 -16.31
C GLY A 113 -0.64 4.56 -15.12
N GLY A 114 -0.24 5.11 -13.96
CA GLY A 114 0.11 4.36 -12.78
C GLY A 114 -1.08 3.62 -12.15
N LYS A 115 -0.86 2.40 -11.72
CA LYS A 115 -1.86 1.58 -11.01
C LYS A 115 -1.72 1.81 -9.51
N VAL A 116 -2.49 2.73 -8.96
CA VAL A 116 -2.42 3.11 -7.55
C VAL A 116 -3.77 2.94 -6.87
N MET A 117 -3.75 2.37 -5.67
CA MET A 117 -4.89 2.29 -4.77
C MET A 117 -4.51 2.84 -3.40
N LEU A 118 -5.39 3.62 -2.79
CA LEU A 118 -5.22 4.08 -1.42
C LEU A 118 -5.92 3.14 -0.44
N GLY A 119 -5.33 2.95 0.74
CA GLY A 119 -5.76 2.04 1.80
C GLY A 119 -7.03 2.45 2.54
N PHE A 120 -8.09 2.85 1.82
CA PHE A 120 -9.41 3.13 2.39
C PHE A 120 -10.16 1.83 2.70
N ASN A 121 -9.72 1.12 3.74
CA ASN A 121 -10.19 -0.21 4.12
C ASN A 121 -11.70 -0.28 4.38
N ARG A 122 -12.34 0.81 4.80
CA ARG A 122 -13.80 0.88 5.01
C ARG A 122 -14.61 0.62 3.74
N ARG A 123 -14.03 0.79 2.56
CA ARG A 123 -14.66 0.43 1.28
C ARG A 123 -14.91 -1.08 1.14
N PHE A 124 -14.22 -1.89 1.92
CA PHE A 124 -14.28 -3.36 1.89
C PHE A 124 -14.85 -3.94 3.19
N ASP A 125 -15.21 -3.09 4.14
CA ASP A 125 -15.85 -3.49 5.40
C ASP A 125 -17.29 -3.96 5.13
N PRO A 126 -17.69 -5.17 5.55
CA PRO A 126 -19.02 -5.73 5.25
C PRO A 126 -20.18 -4.85 5.73
N ASP A 127 -20.05 -4.20 6.89
CA ASP A 127 -21.10 -3.35 7.43
C ASP A 127 -21.21 -2.03 6.66
N MET A 128 -20.07 -1.47 6.22
CA MET A 128 -20.06 -0.29 5.35
C MET A 128 -20.64 -0.61 3.96
N LEU A 129 -20.37 -1.80 3.43
CA LEU A 129 -20.97 -2.25 2.18
C LEU A 129 -22.49 -2.44 2.31
N ARG A 130 -22.98 -3.02 3.42
CA ARG A 130 -24.43 -3.13 3.71
C ARG A 130 -25.09 -1.76 3.84
N LEU A 131 -24.45 -0.82 4.57
CA LEU A 131 -24.91 0.55 4.67
C LEU A 131 -25.03 1.22 3.30
N ARG A 132 -24.01 1.06 2.45
CA ARG A 132 -24.02 1.59 1.08
C ARG A 132 -25.16 1.00 0.26
N GLN A 133 -25.37 -0.32 0.33
CA GLN A 133 -26.47 -1.00 -0.36
C GLN A 133 -27.85 -0.50 0.10
N ALA A 134 -28.03 -0.28 1.40
CA ALA A 134 -29.27 0.26 1.96
C ALA A 134 -29.53 1.72 1.49
N LEU A 135 -28.49 2.53 1.38
CA LEU A 135 -28.55 3.88 0.83
C LEU A 135 -28.95 3.87 -0.65
N ASP A 136 -28.26 3.08 -1.45
CA ASP A 136 -28.49 2.98 -2.91
C ASP A 136 -29.90 2.43 -3.21
N ALA A 137 -30.44 1.56 -2.33
CA ALA A 137 -31.81 1.05 -2.41
C ALA A 137 -32.89 2.01 -1.82
N GLY A 138 -32.50 3.18 -1.32
CA GLY A 138 -33.42 4.15 -0.73
C GLY A 138 -34.04 3.74 0.63
N GLN A 139 -33.53 2.68 1.26
CA GLN A 139 -34.12 2.09 2.48
C GLN A 139 -34.01 3.02 3.71
N ILE A 140 -33.05 3.93 3.73
CA ILE A 140 -32.80 4.85 4.86
C ILE A 140 -32.98 6.32 4.48
N GLY A 141 -33.60 6.57 3.32
CA GLY A 141 -33.88 7.91 2.84
C GLY A 141 -32.65 8.68 2.32
N ALA A 142 -32.80 9.98 2.12
CA ALA A 142 -31.72 10.82 1.61
C ALA A 142 -30.74 11.20 2.73
N VAL A 143 -29.45 11.05 2.43
CA VAL A 143 -28.36 11.54 3.30
C VAL A 143 -28.29 13.06 3.16
N ARG A 144 -28.31 13.77 4.28
CA ARG A 144 -28.20 15.25 4.35
C ARG A 144 -26.85 15.65 4.93
#